data_be9b0a9babdaed738e96876f030aebe7
#
_entry.id   be9b0a9babdaed738e96876f030aebe7
#
_cell.length_a   1.000
_cell.length_b   1.000
_cell.length_c   1.000
_cell.angle_alpha   90.00
_cell.angle_beta   90.00
_cell.angle_gamma   90.00
#
_symmetry.space_group_name_H-M   'P 1'
#
loop_
_entity.id
_entity.type
_entity.pdbx_description
1 polymer ?
#
loop_
_entity_poly.entity_id
_entity_poly.type
_entity_poly.pdbx_seq_one_letter_code
_entity_poly.pdbx_strand_id
1 'polypeptide(L)'
;DRVQLFKHTPLQDNFAMNNVALVEGGHPLCGGVVLCTTRMNKILSYDMNNLVVHIQPGVLLCDLAADALTRGLMYPPDPGEKTATVGGNVSTNAGGMRAVKYGVTRDYVLAMTVVLPDGRVMELGKTVCKTSSGYSLLHLMIGSEGTLGVITELTLKLIPKPEMNVSLILPFADVETAIASVP
;
A
#
# COMPACT_ATOMS: atom_id res chain seq x y z
N ASP A 1 -2.35 -24.47 17.72
CA ASP A 1 -3.42 -23.72 18.38
C ASP A 1 -3.06 -22.23 18.39
N ARG A 2 -3.97 -21.39 17.87
CA ARG A 2 -3.79 -19.94 17.72
C ARG A 2 -3.45 -19.26 19.06
N VAL A 3 -4.12 -19.64 20.12
CA VAL A 3 -3.91 -19.11 21.46
C VAL A 3 -2.50 -19.44 21.98
N GLN A 4 -1.97 -20.58 21.64
CA GLN A 4 -0.63 -20.98 22.02
C GLN A 4 0.43 -20.22 21.22
N LEU A 5 0.19 -19.96 19.93
CA LEU A 5 1.10 -19.20 19.09
C LEU A 5 1.28 -17.76 19.65
N PHE A 6 0.19 -17.10 20.02
CA PHE A 6 0.25 -15.75 20.61
C PHE A 6 0.86 -15.72 22.02
N LYS A 7 0.76 -16.80 22.79
CA LYS A 7 1.36 -16.87 24.12
C LYS A 7 2.89 -17.04 24.10
N HIS A 8 3.42 -17.67 23.05
CA HIS A 8 4.84 -18.07 22.99
C HIS A 8 5.66 -17.31 21.95
N THR A 9 5.06 -16.42 21.19
CA THR A 9 5.74 -15.61 20.19
C THR A 9 5.37 -14.14 20.36
N PRO A 10 6.24 -13.19 19.95
CA PRO A 10 5.92 -11.77 19.95
C PRO A 10 4.94 -11.36 18.83
N LEU A 11 4.16 -12.29 18.30
CA LEU A 11 3.11 -12.02 17.32
C LEU A 11 1.96 -11.31 18.02
N GLN A 12 1.60 -10.13 17.54
CA GLN A 12 0.56 -9.31 18.13
C GLN A 12 -0.75 -9.40 17.35
N ASP A 13 -1.83 -9.11 18.06
CA ASP A 13 -3.20 -9.25 17.59
C ASP A 13 -3.67 -8.15 16.62
N ASN A 14 -2.93 -7.07 16.50
CA ASN A 14 -3.28 -5.95 15.62
C ASN A 14 -2.65 -6.11 14.24
N PHE A 15 -3.49 -6.44 13.32
CA PHE A 15 -3.12 -6.87 12.00
C PHE A 15 -3.21 -5.76 10.97
N ALA A 16 -2.29 -4.84 11.02
CA ALA A 16 -1.92 -4.08 9.84
C ALA A 16 -0.98 -4.94 9.00
N MET A 17 -1.43 -6.08 8.52
CA MET A 17 -0.56 -7.00 7.82
C MET A 17 -0.46 -6.64 6.36
N ASN A 18 0.74 -6.77 5.83
CA ASN A 18 1.02 -6.37 4.47
C ASN A 18 0.94 -7.52 3.46
N ASN A 19 0.91 -8.75 3.92
CA ASN A 19 1.18 -9.84 3.00
C ASN A 19 0.16 -10.92 2.95
N VAL A 20 -0.75 -10.86 3.83
CA VAL A 20 -1.85 -11.78 3.77
C VAL A 20 -3.02 -10.89 3.74
N ALA A 21 -3.79 -10.99 2.74
CA ALA A 21 -5.02 -10.28 2.62
C ALA A 21 -5.77 -10.37 3.89
N LEU A 22 -5.87 -9.28 4.53
CA LEU A 22 -6.35 -9.39 5.79
C LEU A 22 -7.27 -8.35 6.14
N VAL A 23 -8.30 -8.42 5.40
CA VAL A 23 -9.53 -7.80 5.74
C VAL A 23 -10.03 -8.29 7.09
N GLU A 24 -9.69 -9.43 7.55
CA GLU A 24 -10.16 -9.99 8.81
C GLU A 24 -9.14 -10.91 9.47
N GLY A 25 -7.92 -10.42 9.53
CA GLY A 25 -6.83 -11.15 10.12
C GLY A 25 -6.63 -12.50 9.47
N GLY A 26 -5.48 -12.72 8.84
CA GLY A 26 -5.14 -14.03 8.29
C GLY A 26 -5.33 -15.09 9.32
N HIS A 27 -6.49 -15.66 9.29
CA HIS A 27 -6.82 -16.80 10.11
C HIS A 27 -6.40 -18.03 9.34
N PRO A 28 -5.34 -18.73 9.75
CA PRO A 28 -5.07 -20.03 9.18
C PRO A 28 -6.25 -20.93 9.55
N LEU A 29 -7.12 -21.21 8.60
CA LEU A 29 -8.34 -21.98 8.81
C LEU A 29 -8.05 -23.41 9.29
N CYS A 30 -6.89 -23.96 8.93
CA CYS A 30 -6.46 -25.33 9.25
C CYS A 30 -5.19 -25.37 10.08
N GLY A 31 -4.88 -24.34 10.86
CA GLY A 31 -3.58 -24.15 11.49
C GLY A 31 -2.57 -23.55 10.52
N GLY A 32 -1.43 -23.07 11.04
CA GLY A 32 -0.40 -22.44 10.20
C GLY A 32 0.39 -21.39 10.96
N VAL A 33 1.21 -20.64 10.21
CA VAL A 33 2.05 -19.58 10.73
C VAL A 33 1.54 -18.24 10.20
N VAL A 34 1.32 -17.28 11.10
CA VAL A 34 1.04 -15.90 10.74
C VAL A 34 2.35 -15.11 10.74
N LEU A 35 2.76 -14.62 9.58
CA LEU A 35 3.91 -13.76 9.44
C LEU A 35 3.49 -12.31 9.62
N CYS A 36 3.92 -11.69 10.72
CA CYS A 36 3.66 -10.29 11.00
C CYS A 36 4.84 -9.42 10.56
N THR A 37 4.59 -8.47 9.66
CA THR A 37 5.62 -7.58 9.10
C THR A 37 5.64 -6.20 9.74
N THR A 38 4.91 -5.95 10.81
CA THR A 38 4.84 -4.64 11.49
C THR A 38 6.18 -4.13 11.99
N ARG A 39 7.15 -5.02 12.22
CA ARG A 39 8.52 -4.65 12.60
C ARG A 39 9.37 -4.17 11.42
N MET A 40 8.95 -4.40 10.19
CA MET A 40 9.57 -3.90 8.96
C MET A 40 8.94 -2.55 8.59
N ASN A 41 9.16 -1.53 9.42
CA ASN A 41 8.42 -0.26 9.39
C ASN A 41 9.31 0.97 9.14
N LYS A 42 10.44 0.78 8.48
CA LYS A 42 11.38 1.88 8.22
C LYS A 42 11.12 2.53 6.86
N ILE A 43 11.16 3.85 6.85
CA ILE A 43 11.40 4.63 5.63
C ILE A 43 12.91 4.61 5.42
N LEU A 44 13.35 3.97 4.33
CA LEU A 44 14.77 3.67 4.09
C LEU A 44 15.50 4.86 3.47
N SER A 45 14.92 5.44 2.42
CA SER A 45 15.52 6.59 1.74
C SER A 45 14.51 7.33 0.85
N TYR A 46 14.83 8.56 0.51
CA TYR A 46 14.16 9.36 -0.51
C TYR A 46 15.13 9.66 -1.65
N ASP A 47 14.64 9.56 -2.88
CA ASP A 47 15.28 10.14 -4.06
C ASP A 47 14.43 11.34 -4.52
N MET A 48 14.87 12.53 -4.14
CA MET A 48 14.17 13.77 -4.44
C MET A 48 14.22 14.14 -5.93
N ASN A 49 15.21 13.64 -6.67
CA ASN A 49 15.34 13.91 -8.10
C ASN A 49 14.32 13.12 -8.92
N ASN A 50 14.06 11.90 -8.50
CA ASN A 50 13.11 11.00 -9.14
C ASN A 50 11.73 11.00 -8.47
N LEU A 51 11.55 11.74 -7.37
CA LEU A 51 10.33 11.82 -6.57
C LEU A 51 9.86 10.42 -6.13
N VAL A 52 10.76 9.66 -5.55
CA VAL A 52 10.47 8.32 -5.04
C VAL A 52 10.89 8.17 -3.59
N VAL A 53 10.26 7.25 -2.90
CA VAL A 53 10.61 6.81 -1.56
C VAL A 53 10.78 5.31 -1.52
N HIS A 54 11.83 4.85 -0.83
CA HIS A 54 12.09 3.44 -0.54
C HIS A 54 11.68 3.16 0.89
N ILE A 55 10.81 2.17 1.07
CA ILE A 55 10.24 1.84 2.39
C ILE A 55 10.14 0.34 2.61
N GLN A 56 10.01 -0.04 3.86
CA GLN A 56 9.60 -1.36 4.27
C GLN A 56 8.05 -1.47 4.34
N PRO A 57 7.48 -2.65 4.15
CA PRO A 57 6.04 -2.84 3.98
C PRO A 57 5.19 -2.50 5.21
N GLY A 58 5.76 -2.60 6.41
CA GLY A 58 5.08 -2.30 7.68
C GLY A 58 4.99 -0.80 8.02
N VAL A 59 5.49 0.10 7.16
CA VAL A 59 5.29 1.54 7.33
C VAL A 59 3.80 1.85 7.27
N LEU A 60 3.31 2.63 8.24
CA LEU A 60 1.91 3.05 8.25
C LEU A 60 1.67 4.14 7.19
N LEU A 61 0.49 4.11 6.59
CA LEU A 61 0.10 5.10 5.58
C LEU A 61 0.16 6.53 6.13
N CYS A 62 -0.32 6.74 7.35
CA CYS A 62 -0.28 8.06 8.00
C CYS A 62 1.16 8.56 8.22
N ASP A 63 2.07 7.68 8.60
CA ASP A 63 3.47 8.04 8.85
C ASP A 63 4.18 8.40 7.55
N LEU A 64 3.98 7.60 6.48
CA LEU A 64 4.50 7.93 5.15
C LEU A 64 3.96 9.27 4.65
N ALA A 65 2.64 9.49 4.79
CA ALA A 65 2.02 10.73 4.35
C ALA A 65 2.57 11.95 5.11
N ALA A 66 2.72 11.85 6.43
CA ALA A 66 3.25 12.92 7.25
C ALA A 66 4.72 13.22 6.91
N ASP A 67 5.56 12.20 6.79
CA ASP A 67 6.99 12.37 6.46
C ASP A 67 7.18 12.95 5.05
N ALA A 68 6.44 12.48 4.04
CA ALA A 68 6.48 13.01 2.69
C ALA A 68 6.11 14.50 2.64
N LEU A 69 5.08 14.91 3.40
CA LEU A 69 4.64 16.32 3.47
C LEU A 69 5.73 17.25 4.03
N THR A 70 6.56 16.80 4.96
CA THR A 70 7.68 17.60 5.47
C THR A 70 8.72 17.91 4.40
N ARG A 71 8.74 17.13 3.32
CA ARG A 71 9.66 17.27 2.17
C ARG A 71 9.02 17.98 0.98
N GLY A 72 7.80 18.50 1.14
CA GLY A 72 7.05 19.12 0.04
C GLY A 72 6.49 18.12 -0.96
N LEU A 73 6.41 16.85 -0.59
CA LEU A 73 5.90 15.76 -1.41
C LEU A 73 4.59 15.20 -0.85
N MET A 74 3.86 14.46 -1.68
CA MET A 74 2.64 13.78 -1.32
C MET A 74 2.63 12.35 -1.89
N TYR A 75 2.19 11.39 -1.07
CA TYR A 75 1.78 10.07 -1.51
C TYR A 75 0.26 10.10 -1.74
N PRO A 76 -0.21 10.01 -2.99
CA PRO A 76 -1.61 10.29 -3.30
C PRO A 76 -2.63 9.25 -2.87
N PRO A 77 -2.35 7.92 -2.90
CA PRO A 77 -3.33 6.93 -2.45
C PRO A 77 -3.82 7.21 -1.04
N ASP A 78 -5.13 7.23 -0.87
CA ASP A 78 -5.79 7.65 0.37
C ASP A 78 -6.94 6.71 0.77
N PRO A 79 -6.64 5.42 1.03
CA PRO A 79 -7.64 4.49 1.55
C PRO A 79 -8.19 4.96 2.90
N GLY A 80 -9.41 4.52 3.22
CA GLY A 80 -10.14 4.96 4.41
C GLY A 80 -9.40 4.63 5.71
N GLU A 81 -8.74 3.46 5.77
CA GLU A 81 -7.96 3.06 6.94
C GLU A 81 -6.57 3.71 6.92
N LYS A 82 -6.37 4.72 7.76
CA LYS A 82 -5.13 5.50 7.82
C LYS A 82 -3.99 4.80 8.55
N THR A 83 -4.32 3.86 9.42
CA THR A 83 -3.37 3.05 10.18
C THR A 83 -3.00 1.75 9.47
N ALA A 84 -3.54 1.52 8.27
CA ALA A 84 -3.12 0.43 7.42
C ALA A 84 -1.64 0.54 7.06
N THR A 85 -0.96 -0.60 6.93
CA THR A 85 0.40 -0.63 6.41
C THR A 85 0.41 -0.42 4.90
N VAL A 86 1.46 0.22 4.39
CA VAL A 86 1.59 0.44 2.94
C VAL A 86 1.71 -0.90 2.20
N GLY A 87 2.39 -1.90 2.78
CA GLY A 87 2.44 -3.24 2.23
C GLY A 87 1.06 -3.91 2.12
N GLY A 88 0.18 -3.71 3.12
CA GLY A 88 -1.22 -4.14 3.06
C GLY A 88 -1.98 -3.47 1.93
N ASN A 89 -1.80 -2.15 1.77
CA ASN A 89 -2.41 -1.41 0.67
C ASN A 89 -1.93 -1.90 -0.71
N VAL A 90 -0.67 -2.29 -0.82
CA VAL A 90 -0.13 -2.90 -2.06
C VAL A 90 -0.72 -4.29 -2.28
N SER A 91 -0.80 -5.11 -1.25
CA SER A 91 -1.34 -6.47 -1.33
C SER A 91 -2.81 -6.50 -1.75
N THR A 92 -3.59 -5.51 -1.35
CA THR A 92 -5.02 -5.39 -1.72
C THR A 92 -5.26 -4.47 -2.92
N ASN A 93 -4.23 -3.80 -3.43
CA ASN A 93 -4.35 -2.71 -4.40
C ASN A 93 -5.37 -1.65 -3.93
N ALA A 94 -5.21 -1.18 -2.71
CA ALA A 94 -6.18 -0.31 -2.05
C ALA A 94 -6.42 0.98 -2.86
N GLY A 95 -7.69 1.33 -2.99
CA GLY A 95 -8.13 2.60 -3.56
C GLY A 95 -8.34 3.67 -2.49
N GLY A 96 -9.32 4.54 -2.68
CA GLY A 96 -9.69 5.58 -1.71
C GLY A 96 -10.41 6.75 -2.37
N MET A 97 -10.78 7.73 -1.55
CA MET A 97 -11.56 8.88 -2.00
C MET A 97 -10.88 9.74 -3.08
N ARG A 98 -9.55 9.68 -3.17
CA ARG A 98 -8.78 10.43 -4.17
C ARG A 98 -8.54 9.64 -5.46
N ALA A 99 -9.02 8.40 -5.55
CA ALA A 99 -8.69 7.49 -6.65
C ALA A 99 -9.19 8.00 -8.02
N VAL A 100 -10.31 8.70 -8.07
CA VAL A 100 -10.83 9.30 -9.33
C VAL A 100 -9.81 10.24 -9.96
N LYS A 101 -9.10 11.03 -9.15
CA LYS A 101 -8.08 11.97 -9.65
C LYS A 101 -6.71 11.34 -9.79
N TYR A 102 -6.31 10.55 -8.80
CA TYR A 102 -4.91 10.14 -8.66
C TYR A 102 -4.65 8.68 -8.98
N GLY A 103 -5.70 7.87 -9.14
CA GLY A 103 -5.54 6.42 -9.28
C GLY A 103 -5.46 5.69 -7.93
N VAL A 104 -5.06 4.43 -7.99
CA VAL A 104 -4.99 3.53 -6.85
C VAL A 104 -3.54 3.21 -6.47
N THR A 105 -3.33 2.39 -5.46
CA THR A 105 -1.99 2.03 -4.97
C THR A 105 -1.07 1.52 -6.09
N ARG A 106 -1.60 0.71 -7.03
CA ARG A 106 -0.85 0.17 -8.18
C ARG A 106 -0.14 1.24 -8.99
N ASP A 107 -0.73 2.41 -9.14
CA ASP A 107 -0.22 3.48 -10.01
C ASP A 107 1.01 4.17 -9.39
N TYR A 108 1.31 3.85 -8.14
CA TYR A 108 2.41 4.45 -7.38
C TYR A 108 3.53 3.47 -7.01
N VAL A 109 3.33 2.18 -7.21
CA VAL A 109 4.38 1.19 -6.94
C VAL A 109 5.27 1.05 -8.19
N LEU A 110 6.54 1.45 -8.06
CA LEU A 110 7.52 1.37 -9.16
C LEU A 110 8.35 0.09 -9.09
N ALA A 111 8.69 -0.34 -7.88
CA ALA A 111 9.44 -1.56 -7.67
C ALA A 111 9.12 -2.18 -6.31
N MET A 112 9.40 -3.46 -6.16
CA MET A 112 9.31 -4.17 -4.90
C MET A 112 10.30 -5.32 -4.83
N THR A 113 10.70 -5.66 -3.61
CA THR A 113 11.40 -6.90 -3.29
C THR A 113 10.41 -7.85 -2.65
N VAL A 114 10.34 -9.08 -3.16
CA VAL A 114 9.45 -10.12 -2.65
C VAL A 114 10.20 -11.41 -2.37
N VAL A 115 9.78 -12.13 -1.34
CA VAL A 115 10.22 -13.49 -1.05
C VAL A 115 9.12 -14.44 -1.48
N LEU A 116 9.46 -15.36 -2.38
CA LEU A 116 8.53 -16.38 -2.88
C LEU A 116 8.34 -17.53 -1.88
N PRO A 117 7.31 -18.38 -2.03
CA PRO A 117 7.08 -19.52 -1.14
C PRO A 117 8.22 -20.52 -1.07
N ASP A 118 9.07 -20.59 -2.09
CA ASP A 118 10.27 -21.43 -2.14
C ASP A 118 11.53 -20.76 -1.51
N GLY A 119 11.38 -19.56 -0.96
CA GLY A 119 12.45 -18.79 -0.33
C GLY A 119 13.30 -17.96 -1.28
N ARG A 120 13.06 -18.01 -2.58
CA ARG A 120 13.77 -17.13 -3.54
C ARG A 120 13.35 -15.68 -3.35
N VAL A 121 14.34 -14.79 -3.39
CA VAL A 121 14.12 -13.33 -3.37
C VAL A 121 14.07 -12.83 -4.81
N MET A 122 13.08 -12.03 -5.13
CA MET A 122 12.93 -11.40 -6.45
C MET A 122 12.82 -9.88 -6.31
N GLU A 123 13.57 -9.18 -7.13
CA GLU A 123 13.40 -7.74 -7.33
C GLU A 123 12.54 -7.50 -8.57
N LEU A 124 11.40 -6.84 -8.38
CA LEU A 124 10.41 -6.60 -9.42
C LEU A 124 10.28 -5.09 -9.69
N GLY A 125 10.21 -4.73 -10.96
CA GLY A 125 10.13 -3.33 -11.37
C GLY A 125 11.48 -2.62 -11.31
N LYS A 126 11.47 -1.33 -11.55
CA LYS A 126 12.62 -0.41 -11.47
C LYS A 126 12.11 1.01 -11.25
N THR A 127 12.96 1.91 -10.78
CA THR A 127 12.69 3.35 -10.63
C THR A 127 12.51 4.10 -11.94
N VAL A 128 11.95 3.47 -12.96
CA VAL A 128 11.70 4.09 -14.27
C VAL A 128 10.20 4.20 -14.52
N CYS A 129 9.78 5.31 -15.13
CA CYS A 129 8.36 5.55 -15.40
C CYS A 129 7.78 4.71 -16.54
N LYS A 130 8.62 4.08 -17.36
CA LYS A 130 8.17 3.31 -18.53
C LYS A 130 8.87 1.98 -18.64
N THR A 131 8.08 0.93 -18.77
CA THR A 131 8.54 -0.39 -19.20
C THR A 131 7.57 -0.93 -20.26
N SER A 132 8.10 -1.50 -21.32
CA SER A 132 7.31 -2.09 -22.40
C SER A 132 7.67 -3.55 -22.67
N SER A 133 8.44 -4.16 -21.78
CA SER A 133 9.00 -5.51 -21.99
C SER A 133 8.19 -6.56 -21.21
N GLY A 134 7.48 -7.42 -21.93
CA GLY A 134 6.83 -8.62 -21.39
C GLY A 134 5.70 -8.37 -20.39
N TYR A 135 5.33 -9.41 -19.68
CA TYR A 135 4.36 -9.34 -18.60
C TYR A 135 4.95 -8.64 -17.37
N SER A 136 4.17 -7.78 -16.72
CA SER A 136 4.58 -7.11 -15.50
C SER A 136 4.34 -8.00 -14.29
N LEU A 137 5.38 -8.69 -13.82
CA LEU A 137 5.31 -9.45 -12.57
C LEU A 137 5.07 -8.53 -11.37
N LEU A 138 5.55 -7.28 -11.43
CA LEU A 138 5.22 -6.26 -10.42
C LEU A 138 3.71 -6.10 -10.26
N HIS A 139 2.99 -5.89 -11.37
CA HIS A 139 1.53 -5.73 -11.33
C HIS A 139 0.79 -7.01 -10.99
N LEU A 140 1.38 -8.17 -11.21
CA LEU A 140 0.83 -9.45 -10.78
C LEU A 140 0.83 -9.58 -9.25
N MET A 141 1.89 -9.08 -8.59
CA MET A 141 2.01 -9.12 -7.13
C MET A 141 1.08 -8.11 -6.44
N ILE A 142 0.81 -6.96 -7.08
CA ILE A 142 -0.07 -5.92 -6.53
C ILE A 142 -1.53 -6.42 -6.61
N GLY A 143 -2.20 -6.48 -5.47
CA GLY A 143 -3.55 -7.01 -5.37
C GLY A 143 -3.60 -8.54 -5.30
N SER A 144 -2.45 -9.22 -5.12
CA SER A 144 -2.40 -10.68 -4.95
C SER A 144 -2.79 -11.15 -3.56
N GLU A 145 -3.02 -10.22 -2.64
CA GLU A 145 -3.44 -10.51 -1.27
C GLU A 145 -2.46 -11.46 -0.52
N GLY A 146 -1.16 -11.35 -0.80
CA GLY A 146 -0.12 -12.17 -0.18
C GLY A 146 -0.07 -13.62 -0.67
N THR A 147 -0.88 -14.00 -1.65
CA THR A 147 -0.95 -15.39 -2.13
C THR A 147 0.26 -15.82 -2.97
N LEU A 148 1.02 -14.86 -3.50
CA LEU A 148 2.14 -15.13 -4.41
C LEU A 148 3.51 -14.95 -3.74
N GLY A 149 3.60 -14.21 -2.64
CA GLY A 149 4.85 -13.96 -1.94
C GLY A 149 4.76 -12.90 -0.87
N VAL A 150 5.84 -12.74 -0.13
CA VAL A 150 5.99 -11.80 0.98
C VAL A 150 6.75 -10.56 0.49
N ILE A 151 6.11 -9.39 0.55
CA ILE A 151 6.74 -8.12 0.22
C ILE A 151 7.67 -7.72 1.37
N THR A 152 8.92 -7.38 1.06
CA THR A 152 9.93 -6.96 2.05
C THR A 152 10.39 -5.53 1.87
N GLU A 153 10.36 -5.01 0.65
CA GLU A 153 10.68 -3.62 0.34
C GLU A 153 9.79 -3.09 -0.79
N LEU A 154 9.56 -1.80 -0.78
CA LEU A 154 8.76 -1.09 -1.75
C LEU A 154 9.46 0.18 -2.21
N THR A 155 9.39 0.47 -3.50
CA THR A 155 9.74 1.76 -4.08
C THR A 155 8.47 2.41 -4.59
N LEU A 156 8.12 3.54 -4.02
CA LEU A 156 6.88 4.24 -4.31
C LEU A 156 7.14 5.59 -4.97
N LYS A 157 6.35 5.89 -5.98
CA LYS A 157 6.31 7.20 -6.62
C LYS A 157 5.60 8.20 -5.71
N LEU A 158 6.15 9.39 -5.63
CA LEU A 158 5.56 10.55 -4.98
C LEU A 158 5.24 11.63 -6.02
N ILE A 159 4.43 12.59 -5.63
CA ILE A 159 4.17 13.79 -6.42
C ILE A 159 4.48 15.03 -5.57
N PRO A 160 4.72 16.19 -6.19
CA PRO A 160 4.77 17.45 -5.44
C PRO A 160 3.47 17.67 -4.66
N LYS A 161 3.60 18.20 -3.44
CA LYS A 161 2.43 18.58 -2.64
C LYS A 161 1.61 19.63 -3.40
N PRO A 162 0.28 19.46 -3.52
CA PRO A 162 -0.59 20.48 -4.08
C PRO A 162 -0.49 21.79 -3.29
N GLU A 163 -0.42 22.91 -3.97
CA GLU A 163 -0.33 24.22 -3.34
C GLU A 163 -1.60 24.55 -2.54
N MET A 164 -2.75 24.09 -3.03
CA MET A 164 -4.05 24.39 -2.43
C MET A 164 -5.03 23.24 -2.59
N ASN A 165 -5.87 23.05 -1.58
CA ASN A 165 -7.06 22.21 -1.64
C ASN A 165 -8.30 23.11 -1.56
N VAL A 166 -9.26 22.88 -2.46
CA VAL A 166 -10.53 23.62 -2.49
C VAL A 166 -11.66 22.63 -2.26
N SER A 167 -12.52 22.93 -1.29
CA SER A 167 -13.77 22.20 -1.08
C SER A 167 -14.92 23.00 -1.70
N LEU A 168 -15.73 22.34 -2.51
CA LEU A 168 -16.92 22.91 -3.13
C LEU A 168 -18.16 22.26 -2.52
N ILE A 169 -19.16 23.08 -2.20
CA ILE A 169 -20.49 22.64 -1.82
C ILE A 169 -21.42 23.03 -2.95
N LEU A 170 -22.04 22.05 -3.58
CA LEU A 170 -23.00 22.23 -4.67
C LEU A 170 -24.40 21.82 -4.15
N PRO A 171 -25.27 22.79 -3.80
CA PRO A 171 -26.63 22.49 -3.41
C PRO A 171 -27.49 22.16 -4.65
N PHE A 172 -28.32 21.15 -4.51
CA PHE A 172 -29.29 20.73 -5.52
C PHE A 172 -30.70 20.73 -4.92
N ALA A 173 -31.72 20.97 -5.74
CA ALA A 173 -33.11 21.00 -5.30
C ALA A 173 -33.63 19.58 -4.96
N ASP A 174 -33.12 18.57 -5.62
CA ASP A 174 -33.49 17.17 -5.47
C ASP A 174 -32.33 16.23 -5.74
N VAL A 175 -32.51 14.96 -5.35
CA VAL A 175 -31.48 13.91 -5.47
C VAL A 175 -31.24 13.52 -6.93
N GLU A 176 -32.26 13.55 -7.76
CA GLU A 176 -32.16 13.15 -9.18
C GLU A 176 -31.24 14.11 -9.94
N THR A 177 -31.43 15.40 -9.74
CA THR A 177 -30.56 16.44 -10.30
C THR A 177 -29.12 16.31 -9.79
N ALA A 178 -28.95 16.00 -8.51
CA ALA A 178 -27.63 15.78 -7.92
C ALA A 178 -26.92 14.59 -8.57
N ILE A 179 -27.59 13.46 -8.73
CA ILE A 179 -27.05 12.25 -9.37
C ILE A 179 -26.70 12.52 -10.84
N ALA A 180 -27.60 13.18 -11.57
CA ALA A 180 -27.41 13.50 -12.99
C ALA A 180 -26.21 14.46 -13.24
N SER A 181 -25.75 15.17 -12.21
CA SER A 181 -24.58 16.07 -12.31
C SER A 181 -23.24 15.35 -12.15
N VAL A 182 -23.25 14.08 -11.74
CA VAL A 182 -22.02 13.27 -11.61
C VAL A 182 -21.68 12.73 -13.01
N PRO A 183 -20.44 13.01 -13.52
CA PRO A 183 -20.01 12.59 -14.85
C PRO A 183 -19.83 11.07 -14.95
#